data_b2c4209bc0854afaf106243f6947f6f8
#
_entry.id   b2c4209bc0854afaf106243f6947f6f8
#
_cell.length_a   1.000
_cell.length_b   1.000
_cell.length_c   1.000
_cell.angle_alpha   90.00
_cell.angle_beta   90.00
_cell.angle_gamma   90.00
#
_symmetry.space_group_name_H-M   'P 1'
#
loop_
_entity.id
_entity.type
_entity.pdbx_description
1 polymer ?
#
loop_
_entity_poly.entity_id
_entity_poly.type
_entity_poly.pdbx_seq_one_letter_code
_entity_poly.pdbx_strand_id
1 'polypeptide(L)'
;VYDRVTTNFPEIETIVADSAYKTPHICKKVFGDKRVLSTAYKRPQTMKGGHEWWKYVYDEYYDCVICPEFQVLTHCTTNRDGYREYRSDPKVCAGCPTRHLCTHSKDCVKTVQRHIWKDYEELADDARYMPKYQELYKRRKETIERVFADAKEKHAMRYTQYRGLAQVSNWVKLKFAAMNLKKYVLQGGYTVFFAFLVFFSAFGLLVAYYSKSHLSFSTKDGFFDRLCLGC
;
A
#
# COMPACT_ATOMS: atom_id res chain seq x y z
N VAL A 1 2.05 -1.17 8.02
CA VAL A 1 1.46 0.11 7.55
C VAL A 1 0.03 0.24 8.02
N TYR A 2 -0.83 -0.75 7.72
CA TYR A 2 -2.26 -0.75 8.09
C TYR A 2 -2.45 -0.41 9.59
N ASP A 3 -1.86 -1.19 10.49
CA ASP A 3 -2.02 -1.00 11.94
C ASP A 3 -1.64 0.41 12.39
N ARG A 4 -0.51 0.94 11.89
CA ARG A 4 -0.09 2.30 12.23
C ARG A 4 -1.06 3.37 11.72
N VAL A 5 -1.64 3.18 10.55
CA VAL A 5 -2.62 4.14 10.00
C VAL A 5 -3.90 4.10 10.82
N THR A 6 -4.42 2.93 11.12
CA THR A 6 -5.66 2.77 11.89
C THR A 6 -5.53 3.14 13.37
N THR A 7 -4.33 3.06 13.93
CA THR A 7 -4.04 3.56 15.29
C THR A 7 -4.04 5.09 15.32
N ASN A 8 -3.43 5.74 14.31
CA ASN A 8 -3.37 7.19 14.25
C ASN A 8 -4.69 7.85 13.81
N PHE A 9 -5.52 7.12 13.06
CA PHE A 9 -6.78 7.60 12.49
C PHE A 9 -7.86 6.54 12.69
N PRO A 10 -8.39 6.37 13.91
CA PRO A 10 -9.38 5.33 14.24
C PRO A 10 -10.71 5.51 13.51
N GLU A 11 -11.03 6.73 13.08
CA GLU A 11 -12.27 7.10 12.38
C GLU A 11 -12.32 6.61 10.92
N ILE A 12 -11.24 6.05 10.38
CA ILE A 12 -11.23 5.55 9.01
C ILE A 12 -12.13 4.34 8.86
N GLU A 13 -13.16 4.46 8.04
CA GLU A 13 -14.07 3.37 7.67
C GLU A 13 -13.64 2.63 6.41
N THR A 14 -13.05 3.34 5.44
CA THR A 14 -12.75 2.80 4.11
C THR A 14 -11.28 2.96 3.76
N ILE A 15 -10.68 1.88 3.29
CA ILE A 15 -9.31 1.84 2.80
C ILE A 15 -9.32 1.64 1.30
N VAL A 16 -8.75 2.59 0.59
CA VAL A 16 -8.60 2.50 -0.87
C VAL A 16 -7.17 2.08 -1.20
N ALA A 17 -7.02 0.94 -1.84
CA ALA A 17 -5.71 0.36 -2.12
C ALA A 17 -5.59 -0.14 -3.57
N ASP A 18 -4.38 -0.50 -3.98
CA ASP A 18 -4.15 -1.16 -5.26
C ASP A 18 -4.60 -2.63 -5.20
N SER A 19 -4.94 -3.19 -6.36
CA SER A 19 -5.33 -4.60 -6.49
C SER A 19 -4.30 -5.59 -5.96
N ALA A 20 -3.03 -5.21 -5.89
CA ALA A 20 -1.96 -6.02 -5.28
C ALA A 20 -2.17 -6.24 -3.77
N TYR A 21 -2.89 -5.34 -3.09
CA TYR A 21 -3.21 -5.48 -1.67
C TYR A 21 -4.46 -6.33 -1.39
N LYS A 22 -5.21 -6.72 -2.42
CA LYS A 22 -6.35 -7.64 -2.28
C LYS A 22 -5.83 -9.07 -2.12
N THR A 23 -5.44 -9.42 -0.92
CA THR A 23 -5.05 -10.77 -0.53
C THR A 23 -6.00 -11.27 0.57
N PRO A 24 -6.24 -12.59 0.69
CA PRO A 24 -7.17 -13.13 1.68
C PRO A 24 -6.86 -12.65 3.11
N HIS A 25 -5.59 -12.59 3.47
CA HIS A 25 -5.14 -12.15 4.80
C HIS A 25 -5.45 -10.67 5.05
N ILE A 26 -5.18 -9.79 4.09
CA ILE A 26 -5.46 -8.35 4.22
C ILE A 26 -6.97 -8.12 4.24
N CYS A 27 -7.73 -8.79 3.36
CA CYS A 27 -9.17 -8.69 3.34
C CYS A 27 -9.77 -9.12 4.70
N LYS A 28 -9.40 -10.29 5.22
CA LYS A 28 -9.83 -10.75 6.54
C LYS A 28 -9.54 -9.73 7.64
N LYS A 29 -8.33 -9.16 7.66
CA LYS A 29 -7.94 -8.18 8.67
C LYS A 29 -8.79 -6.91 8.60
N VAL A 30 -8.96 -6.34 7.40
CA VAL A 30 -9.69 -5.08 7.20
C VAL A 30 -11.18 -5.25 7.54
N PHE A 31 -11.82 -6.31 7.02
CA PHE A 31 -13.23 -6.57 7.29
C PHE A 31 -13.47 -7.05 8.73
N GLY A 32 -12.53 -7.76 9.34
CA GLY A 32 -12.55 -8.13 10.74
C GLY A 32 -12.56 -6.91 11.68
N ASP A 33 -11.87 -5.83 11.29
CA ASP A 33 -11.87 -4.54 12.00
C ASP A 33 -13.12 -3.68 11.64
N LYS A 34 -14.14 -4.26 11.00
CA LYS A 34 -15.36 -3.58 10.54
C LYS A 34 -15.10 -2.40 9.59
N ARG A 35 -14.04 -2.48 8.80
CA ARG A 35 -13.70 -1.51 7.76
C ARG A 35 -13.89 -2.12 6.38
N VAL A 36 -13.96 -1.30 5.35
CA VAL A 36 -14.16 -1.74 3.98
C VAL A 36 -12.90 -1.52 3.16
N LEU A 37 -12.49 -2.56 2.41
CA LEU A 37 -11.39 -2.48 1.46
C LEU A 37 -11.92 -2.24 0.04
N SER A 38 -11.63 -1.09 -0.54
CA SER A 38 -11.95 -0.75 -1.93
C SER A 38 -10.71 -0.90 -2.81
N THR A 39 -10.76 -1.81 -3.77
CA THR A 39 -9.64 -2.07 -4.70
C THR A 39 -10.13 -2.16 -6.14
N ALA A 40 -9.19 -2.02 -7.09
CA ALA A 40 -9.49 -2.33 -8.48
C ALA A 40 -9.77 -3.82 -8.66
N TYR A 41 -10.60 -4.13 -9.67
CA TYR A 41 -10.81 -5.50 -10.09
C TYR A 41 -9.54 -6.10 -10.69
N LYS A 42 -9.19 -7.29 -10.22
CA LYS A 42 -8.17 -8.11 -10.84
C LYS A 42 -8.84 -9.35 -11.42
N ARG A 43 -8.84 -9.47 -12.74
CA ARG A 43 -9.38 -10.64 -13.42
C ARG A 43 -8.62 -11.88 -12.99
N PRO A 44 -9.30 -12.93 -12.50
CA PRO A 44 -8.65 -14.21 -12.23
C PRO A 44 -8.02 -14.77 -13.51
N GLN A 45 -6.88 -15.40 -13.36
CA GLN A 45 -6.21 -16.05 -14.48
C GLN A 45 -6.93 -17.37 -14.78
N THR A 46 -7.34 -17.54 -16.03
CA THR A 46 -7.92 -18.78 -16.54
C THR A 46 -7.08 -19.30 -17.70
N MET A 47 -7.21 -20.55 -18.00
CA MET A 47 -6.57 -21.16 -19.17
C MET A 47 -7.07 -20.45 -20.44
N LYS A 48 -6.18 -20.15 -21.38
CA LYS A 48 -6.55 -19.51 -22.63
C LYS A 48 -7.54 -20.37 -23.41
N GLY A 49 -8.72 -19.82 -23.72
CA GLY A 49 -9.80 -20.55 -24.40
C GLY A 49 -10.55 -21.55 -23.51
N GLY A 50 -10.20 -21.65 -22.21
CA GLY A 50 -10.86 -22.54 -21.28
C GLY A 50 -12.10 -21.96 -20.60
N HIS A 51 -12.72 -22.76 -19.77
CA HIS A 51 -13.86 -22.32 -18.95
C HIS A 51 -13.47 -21.16 -18.05
N GLU A 52 -14.34 -20.17 -18.00
CA GLU A 52 -14.18 -19.02 -17.09
C GLU A 52 -14.36 -19.46 -15.63
N TRP A 53 -13.66 -18.80 -14.70
CA TRP A 53 -13.61 -19.20 -13.31
C TRP A 53 -15.00 -19.21 -12.63
N TRP A 54 -15.90 -18.32 -12.99
CA TRP A 54 -17.26 -18.23 -12.42
C TRP A 54 -18.18 -19.40 -12.82
N LYS A 55 -17.79 -20.20 -13.78
CA LYS A 55 -18.51 -21.43 -14.13
C LYS A 55 -18.28 -22.55 -13.12
N TYR A 56 -17.30 -22.39 -12.23
CA TYR A 56 -17.06 -23.31 -11.13
C TYR A 56 -17.73 -22.74 -9.89
N VAL A 57 -18.84 -23.37 -9.48
CA VAL A 57 -19.67 -22.89 -8.36
C VAL A 57 -19.23 -23.60 -7.08
N TYR A 58 -18.91 -22.81 -6.05
CA TYR A 58 -18.63 -23.35 -4.74
C TYR A 58 -19.94 -23.52 -3.94
N ASP A 59 -20.15 -24.73 -3.42
CA ASP A 59 -21.24 -25.06 -2.50
C ASP A 59 -20.68 -25.10 -1.09
N GLU A 60 -21.11 -24.12 -0.28
CA GLU A 60 -20.64 -23.96 1.10
C GLU A 60 -21.19 -25.07 2.02
N TYR A 61 -22.41 -25.53 1.77
CA TYR A 61 -23.08 -26.52 2.60
C TYR A 61 -22.41 -27.91 2.49
N TYR A 62 -22.08 -28.32 1.27
CA TYR A 62 -21.42 -29.61 1.00
C TYR A 62 -19.88 -29.51 0.95
N ASP A 63 -19.32 -28.31 1.13
CA ASP A 63 -17.87 -28.04 0.98
C ASP A 63 -17.29 -28.67 -0.30
N CYS A 64 -17.91 -28.37 -1.44
CA CYS A 64 -17.51 -28.92 -2.73
C CYS A 64 -17.56 -27.84 -3.82
N VAL A 65 -16.95 -28.12 -4.97
CA VAL A 65 -17.03 -27.24 -6.16
C VAL A 65 -17.75 -28.01 -7.28
N ILE A 66 -18.73 -27.38 -7.89
CA ILE A 66 -19.48 -27.92 -9.02
C ILE A 66 -18.87 -27.38 -10.31
N CYS A 67 -18.51 -28.24 -11.25
CA CYS A 67 -17.96 -27.86 -12.54
C CYS A 67 -19.06 -27.48 -13.56
N PRO A 68 -18.72 -26.88 -14.71
CA PRO A 68 -19.70 -26.53 -15.74
C PRO A 68 -20.54 -27.71 -16.31
N GLU A 69 -20.04 -28.94 -16.17
CA GLU A 69 -20.74 -30.18 -16.55
C GLU A 69 -21.45 -30.82 -15.33
N PHE A 70 -21.73 -30.02 -14.31
CA PHE A 70 -22.47 -30.45 -13.10
C PHE A 70 -21.83 -31.63 -12.34
N GLN A 71 -20.52 -31.82 -12.50
CA GLN A 71 -19.80 -32.83 -11.72
C GLN A 71 -19.19 -32.19 -10.47
N VAL A 72 -19.18 -32.97 -9.39
CA VAL A 72 -18.68 -32.50 -8.08
C VAL A 72 -17.17 -32.72 -7.97
N LEU A 73 -16.47 -31.67 -7.58
CA LEU A 73 -15.07 -31.73 -7.15
C LEU A 73 -15.07 -31.74 -5.62
N THR A 74 -14.55 -32.78 -5.05
CA THR A 74 -14.50 -32.97 -3.58
C THR A 74 -13.25 -32.34 -2.98
N HIS A 75 -13.37 -31.87 -1.74
CA HIS A 75 -12.23 -31.40 -0.97
C HIS A 75 -11.22 -32.56 -0.79
N CYS A 76 -9.96 -32.27 -1.09
CA CYS A 76 -8.89 -33.26 -1.02
C CYS A 76 -7.90 -32.92 0.09
N THR A 77 -7.42 -31.69 0.14
CA THR A 77 -6.43 -31.25 1.12
C THR A 77 -6.46 -29.74 1.28
N THR A 78 -5.91 -29.26 2.40
CA THR A 78 -5.66 -27.83 2.60
C THR A 78 -4.15 -27.63 2.74
N ASN A 79 -3.58 -26.73 1.92
CA ASN A 79 -2.16 -26.47 1.96
C ASN A 79 -1.79 -25.55 3.16
N ARG A 80 -0.48 -25.37 3.39
CA ARG A 80 0.04 -24.55 4.50
C ARG A 80 -0.32 -23.05 4.38
N ASP A 81 -0.60 -22.60 3.17
CA ASP A 81 -0.99 -21.21 2.89
C ASP A 81 -2.50 -20.99 3.05
N GLY A 82 -3.26 -21.99 3.48
CA GLY A 82 -4.69 -21.91 3.71
C GLY A 82 -5.55 -22.09 2.47
N TYR A 83 -5.02 -22.62 1.37
CA TYR A 83 -5.82 -22.96 0.19
C TYR A 83 -6.35 -24.38 0.30
N ARG A 84 -7.67 -24.53 0.25
CA ARG A 84 -8.37 -25.80 0.07
C ARG A 84 -8.30 -26.20 -1.38
N GLU A 85 -7.95 -27.44 -1.65
CA GLU A 85 -7.91 -28.02 -3.00
C GLU A 85 -9.08 -28.97 -3.20
N TYR A 86 -9.84 -28.71 -4.26
CA TYR A 86 -10.96 -29.54 -4.70
C TYR A 86 -10.56 -30.24 -5.98
N ARG A 87 -10.74 -31.55 -6.05
CA ARG A 87 -10.33 -32.37 -7.20
C ARG A 87 -11.50 -33.12 -7.78
N SER A 88 -11.52 -33.21 -9.11
CA SER A 88 -12.49 -34.05 -9.84
C SER A 88 -12.11 -35.51 -9.85
N ASP A 89 -13.10 -36.37 -10.06
CA ASP A 89 -12.84 -37.79 -10.33
C ASP A 89 -12.23 -37.97 -11.73
N PRO A 90 -11.04 -38.59 -11.85
CA PRO A 90 -10.39 -38.85 -13.13
C PRO A 90 -11.26 -39.66 -14.10
N LYS A 91 -12.03 -40.64 -13.57
CA LYS A 91 -12.88 -41.54 -14.37
C LYS A 91 -13.99 -40.77 -15.07
N VAL A 92 -14.61 -39.84 -14.35
CA VAL A 92 -15.66 -38.93 -14.88
C VAL A 92 -15.07 -37.97 -15.90
N CYS A 93 -13.95 -37.35 -15.59
CA CYS A 93 -13.31 -36.38 -16.47
C CYS A 93 -12.68 -36.99 -17.73
N ALA A 94 -12.31 -38.27 -17.71
CA ALA A 94 -11.78 -38.98 -18.90
C ALA A 94 -12.80 -39.01 -20.05
N GLY A 95 -14.11 -39.19 -19.75
CA GLY A 95 -15.21 -39.19 -20.74
C GLY A 95 -15.87 -37.83 -20.94
N CYS A 96 -15.37 -36.73 -20.33
CA CYS A 96 -16.02 -35.43 -20.37
C CYS A 96 -15.84 -34.76 -21.73
N PRO A 97 -16.95 -34.31 -22.42
CA PRO A 97 -16.87 -33.68 -23.75
C PRO A 97 -16.14 -32.36 -23.74
N THR A 98 -16.22 -31.59 -22.63
CA THR A 98 -15.59 -30.28 -22.49
C THR A 98 -14.24 -30.32 -21.77
N ARG A 99 -13.67 -31.50 -21.60
CA ARG A 99 -12.37 -31.69 -20.89
C ARG A 99 -11.28 -30.75 -21.41
N HIS A 100 -11.18 -30.57 -22.73
CA HIS A 100 -10.17 -29.71 -23.37
C HIS A 100 -10.27 -28.22 -22.98
N LEU A 101 -11.46 -27.77 -22.55
CA LEU A 101 -11.69 -26.43 -22.01
C LEU A 101 -11.43 -26.34 -20.48
N CYS A 102 -11.32 -27.50 -19.81
CA CYS A 102 -11.26 -27.59 -18.37
C CYS A 102 -9.85 -27.88 -17.85
N THR A 103 -9.19 -28.93 -18.38
CA THR A 103 -7.87 -29.35 -17.93
C THR A 103 -7.05 -30.01 -19.02
N HIS A 104 -5.73 -29.75 -19.01
CA HIS A 104 -4.75 -30.43 -19.85
C HIS A 104 -3.94 -31.48 -19.07
N SER A 105 -4.38 -31.82 -17.83
CA SER A 105 -3.71 -32.86 -17.04
C SER A 105 -3.74 -34.20 -17.75
N LYS A 106 -2.61 -34.91 -17.74
CA LYS A 106 -2.51 -36.28 -18.26
C LYS A 106 -3.42 -37.26 -17.48
N ASP A 107 -3.55 -37.01 -16.18
CA ASP A 107 -4.35 -37.82 -15.25
C ASP A 107 -5.85 -37.50 -15.30
N CYS A 108 -6.29 -36.67 -16.25
CA CYS A 108 -7.68 -36.22 -16.39
C CYS A 108 -8.28 -35.58 -15.13
N VAL A 109 -7.45 -34.97 -14.29
CA VAL A 109 -7.89 -34.32 -13.05
C VAL A 109 -7.98 -32.80 -13.24
N LYS A 110 -9.09 -32.20 -12.82
CA LYS A 110 -9.23 -30.77 -12.59
C LYS A 110 -9.04 -30.46 -11.11
N THR A 111 -8.15 -29.54 -10.80
CA THR A 111 -7.99 -28.98 -9.45
C THR A 111 -8.48 -27.55 -9.41
N VAL A 112 -9.31 -27.22 -8.43
CA VAL A 112 -9.74 -25.86 -8.10
C VAL A 112 -9.26 -25.53 -6.70
N GLN A 113 -8.70 -24.35 -6.50
CA GLN A 113 -8.23 -23.90 -5.20
C GLN A 113 -9.10 -22.75 -4.69
N ARG A 114 -9.53 -22.83 -3.44
CA ARG A 114 -10.25 -21.76 -2.72
C ARG A 114 -9.58 -21.52 -1.38
N HIS A 115 -9.22 -20.27 -1.10
CA HIS A 115 -8.66 -19.93 0.19
C HIS A 115 -9.73 -19.95 1.28
N ILE A 116 -9.37 -20.36 2.52
CA ILE A 116 -10.29 -20.41 3.68
C ILE A 116 -10.95 -19.04 4.00
N TRP A 117 -10.32 -17.94 3.59
CA TRP A 117 -10.82 -16.57 3.76
C TRP A 117 -11.28 -15.96 2.44
N LYS A 118 -11.72 -16.77 1.50
CA LYS A 118 -12.17 -16.33 0.19
C LYS A 118 -13.38 -15.38 0.29
N ASP A 119 -14.25 -15.62 1.25
CA ASP A 119 -15.45 -14.81 1.47
C ASP A 119 -15.12 -13.34 1.73
N TYR A 120 -14.02 -13.06 2.45
CA TYR A 120 -13.55 -11.69 2.65
C TYR A 120 -13.02 -11.04 1.37
N GLU A 121 -12.45 -11.81 0.43
CA GLU A 121 -12.09 -11.29 -0.88
C GLU A 121 -13.33 -10.99 -1.74
N GLU A 122 -14.37 -11.80 -1.61
CA GLU A 122 -15.65 -11.61 -2.30
C GLU A 122 -16.36 -10.35 -1.79
N LEU A 123 -16.35 -10.09 -0.47
CA LEU A 123 -16.81 -8.82 0.10
C LEU A 123 -16.08 -7.60 -0.49
N ALA A 124 -14.78 -7.71 -0.73
CA ALA A 124 -14.02 -6.63 -1.37
C ALA A 124 -14.38 -6.47 -2.87
N ASP A 125 -14.74 -7.55 -3.55
CA ASP A 125 -15.26 -7.49 -4.92
C ASP A 125 -16.66 -6.88 -4.97
N ASP A 126 -17.53 -7.18 -4.01
CA ASP A 126 -18.89 -6.63 -3.91
C ASP A 126 -18.87 -5.14 -3.59
N ALA A 127 -17.98 -4.69 -2.71
CA ALA A 127 -17.79 -3.28 -2.41
C ALA A 127 -17.56 -2.43 -3.68
N ARG A 128 -16.93 -2.99 -4.70
CA ARG A 128 -16.69 -2.34 -6.00
C ARG A 128 -17.98 -1.91 -6.72
N TYR A 129 -19.08 -2.62 -6.52
CA TYR A 129 -20.36 -2.30 -7.16
C TYR A 129 -21.14 -1.20 -6.45
N MET A 130 -20.75 -0.86 -5.23
CA MET A 130 -21.40 0.19 -4.46
C MET A 130 -20.92 1.59 -4.90
N PRO A 131 -21.83 2.54 -5.23
CA PRO A 131 -21.46 3.87 -5.74
C PRO A 131 -20.51 4.63 -4.84
N LYS A 132 -20.70 4.56 -3.50
CA LYS A 132 -19.84 5.19 -2.48
C LYS A 132 -18.36 4.80 -2.70
N TYR A 133 -18.09 3.51 -2.86
CA TYR A 133 -16.71 3.02 -2.97
C TYR A 133 -16.12 3.22 -4.37
N GLN A 134 -16.96 3.24 -5.40
CA GLN A 134 -16.53 3.63 -6.76
C GLN A 134 -16.03 5.06 -6.79
N GLU A 135 -16.74 5.98 -6.16
CA GLU A 135 -16.34 7.38 -6.07
C GLU A 135 -15.03 7.54 -5.29
N LEU A 136 -14.92 6.91 -4.13
CA LEU A 136 -13.69 6.93 -3.33
C LEU A 136 -12.50 6.36 -4.12
N TYR A 137 -12.71 5.31 -4.91
CA TYR A 137 -11.65 4.76 -5.75
C TYR A 137 -11.23 5.72 -6.87
N LYS A 138 -12.18 6.45 -7.49
CA LYS A 138 -11.88 7.47 -8.51
C LYS A 138 -11.00 8.60 -7.95
N ARG A 139 -11.25 9.04 -6.72
CA ARG A 139 -10.46 10.08 -6.04
C ARG A 139 -8.98 9.72 -5.86
N ARG A 140 -8.63 8.44 -5.95
CA ARG A 140 -7.25 7.96 -5.91
C ARG A 140 -6.37 8.60 -6.99
N LYS A 141 -6.90 8.85 -8.18
CA LYS A 141 -6.17 9.51 -9.29
C LYS A 141 -5.79 10.95 -8.93
N GLU A 142 -6.67 11.65 -8.25
CA GLU A 142 -6.47 13.05 -7.87
C GLU A 142 -5.52 13.20 -6.66
N THR A 143 -5.42 12.19 -5.83
CA THR A 143 -4.65 12.21 -4.59
C THR A 143 -3.32 11.47 -4.74
N ILE A 144 -3.31 10.19 -4.47
CA ILE A 144 -2.10 9.36 -4.36
C ILE A 144 -1.36 9.23 -5.69
N GLU A 145 -2.08 8.98 -6.80
CA GLU A 145 -1.44 8.81 -8.11
C GLU A 145 -0.79 10.11 -8.57
N ARG A 146 -1.43 11.25 -8.34
CA ARG A 146 -0.87 12.58 -8.63
C ARG A 146 0.39 12.85 -7.80
N VAL A 147 0.38 12.50 -6.51
CA VAL A 147 1.56 12.68 -5.64
C VAL A 147 2.73 11.83 -6.14
N PHE A 148 2.49 10.57 -6.52
CA PHE A 148 3.54 9.71 -7.08
C PHE A 148 4.01 10.18 -8.46
N ALA A 149 3.13 10.70 -9.31
CA ALA A 149 3.51 11.29 -10.58
C ALA A 149 4.42 12.52 -10.37
N ASP A 150 4.04 13.44 -9.50
CA ASP A 150 4.86 14.60 -9.15
C ASP A 150 6.22 14.19 -8.54
N ALA A 151 6.24 13.17 -7.69
CA ALA A 151 7.47 12.64 -7.11
C ALA A 151 8.43 12.11 -8.19
N LYS A 152 7.90 11.37 -9.16
CA LYS A 152 8.70 10.79 -10.26
C LYS A 152 9.19 11.85 -11.25
N GLU A 153 8.29 12.75 -11.67
CA GLU A 153 8.59 13.71 -12.75
C GLU A 153 9.33 14.96 -12.25
N LYS A 154 8.93 15.49 -11.10
CA LYS A 154 9.45 16.79 -10.61
C LYS A 154 10.51 16.66 -9.51
N HIS A 155 10.59 15.49 -8.86
CA HIS A 155 11.49 15.27 -7.73
C HIS A 155 12.48 14.13 -7.92
N ALA A 156 12.66 13.67 -9.17
CA ALA A 156 13.64 12.66 -9.58
C ALA A 156 13.54 11.34 -8.78
N MET A 157 12.30 10.91 -8.47
CA MET A 157 12.07 9.67 -7.73
C MET A 157 11.84 8.43 -8.62
N ARG A 158 12.11 8.52 -9.94
CA ARG A 158 12.03 7.33 -10.84
C ARG A 158 13.11 6.30 -10.52
N TYR A 159 14.31 6.78 -10.19
CA TYR A 159 15.47 5.93 -9.92
C TYR A 159 16.18 6.42 -8.66
N THR A 160 16.82 5.51 -7.96
CA THR A 160 17.66 5.82 -6.82
C THR A 160 19.07 5.25 -7.04
N GLN A 161 20.07 5.99 -6.61
CA GLN A 161 21.47 5.54 -6.58
C GLN A 161 21.79 4.77 -5.29
N TYR A 162 20.92 4.82 -4.31
CA TYR A 162 21.11 4.18 -3.02
C TYR A 162 20.70 2.70 -3.07
N ARG A 163 21.39 1.87 -2.30
CA ARG A 163 21.12 0.45 -2.14
C ARG A 163 20.82 0.14 -0.68
N GLY A 164 19.97 -0.87 -0.46
CA GLY A 164 19.55 -1.30 0.87
C GLY A 164 18.39 -0.49 1.43
N LEU A 165 17.55 -1.17 2.22
CA LEU A 165 16.27 -0.64 2.69
C LEU A 165 16.40 0.64 3.52
N ALA A 166 17.40 0.72 4.39
CA ALA A 166 17.61 1.87 5.27
C ALA A 166 17.92 3.15 4.48
N GLN A 167 18.88 3.08 3.56
CA GLN A 167 19.30 4.24 2.76
C GLN A 167 18.20 4.69 1.80
N VAL A 168 17.55 3.75 1.10
CA VAL A 168 16.43 4.05 0.21
C VAL A 168 15.27 4.67 1.01
N SER A 169 14.95 4.14 2.19
CA SER A 169 13.90 4.68 3.06
C SER A 169 14.20 6.12 3.49
N ASN A 170 15.43 6.42 3.90
CA ASN A 170 15.83 7.77 4.29
C ASN A 170 15.78 8.75 3.10
N TRP A 171 16.25 8.31 1.94
CA TRP A 171 16.15 9.10 0.71
C TRP A 171 14.70 9.41 0.33
N VAL A 172 13.80 8.42 0.39
CA VAL A 172 12.37 8.60 0.14
C VAL A 172 11.76 9.60 1.12
N LYS A 173 12.05 9.46 2.42
CA LYS A 173 11.55 10.38 3.46
C LYS A 173 11.99 11.82 3.21
N LEU A 174 13.26 12.05 2.87
CA LEU A 174 13.79 13.37 2.51
C LEU A 174 13.09 13.97 1.29
N LYS A 175 12.87 13.17 0.24
CA LYS A 175 12.16 13.63 -0.96
C LYS A 175 10.73 14.04 -0.65
N PHE A 176 9.98 13.24 0.09
CA PHE A 176 8.61 13.59 0.50
C PHE A 176 8.57 14.77 1.46
N ALA A 177 9.55 14.93 2.37
CA ALA A 177 9.65 16.10 3.22
C ALA A 177 9.84 17.38 2.38
N ALA A 178 10.74 17.35 1.40
CA ALA A 178 10.94 18.48 0.47
C ALA A 178 9.68 18.79 -0.36
N MET A 179 8.97 17.76 -0.83
CA MET A 179 7.69 17.95 -1.55
C MET A 179 6.64 18.60 -0.66
N ASN A 180 6.52 18.18 0.60
CA ASN A 180 5.57 18.72 1.55
C ASN A 180 5.91 20.18 1.90
N LEU A 181 7.18 20.48 2.12
CA LEU A 181 7.66 21.85 2.38
C LEU A 181 7.34 22.78 1.19
N LYS A 182 7.65 22.33 -0.03
CA LYS A 182 7.31 23.08 -1.25
C LYS A 182 5.80 23.34 -1.34
N LYS A 183 4.98 22.32 -1.09
CA LYS A 183 3.52 22.44 -1.12
C LYS A 183 3.03 23.42 -0.04
N TYR A 184 3.56 23.34 1.16
CA TYR A 184 3.24 24.25 2.26
C TYR A 184 3.54 25.71 1.89
N VAL A 185 4.72 25.96 1.35
CA VAL A 185 5.12 27.29 0.88
C VAL A 185 4.14 27.79 -0.20
N LEU A 186 3.83 26.97 -1.22
CA LEU A 186 2.93 27.36 -2.31
C LEU A 186 1.46 27.56 -1.89
N GLN A 187 1.03 27.01 -0.77
CA GLN A 187 -0.33 27.16 -0.23
C GLN A 187 -0.52 28.37 0.69
N GLY A 188 0.40 29.32 0.72
CA GLY A 188 0.30 30.53 1.51
C GLY A 188 1.09 30.53 2.84
N GLY A 189 1.93 29.53 3.05
CA GLY A 189 2.84 29.45 4.21
C GLY A 189 3.99 30.46 4.19
N TYR A 190 4.05 31.34 3.17
CA TYR A 190 5.10 32.37 3.06
C TYR A 190 5.16 33.29 4.26
N THR A 191 4.00 33.74 4.76
CA THR A 191 3.93 34.70 5.87
C THR A 191 4.57 34.13 7.13
N VAL A 192 4.30 32.86 7.46
CA VAL A 192 4.89 32.20 8.63
C VAL A 192 6.37 31.90 8.39
N PHE A 193 6.74 31.46 7.21
CA PHE A 193 8.14 31.14 6.88
C PHE A 193 9.00 32.42 6.82
N PHE A 194 8.50 33.51 6.23
CA PHE A 194 9.20 34.81 6.25
C PHE A 194 9.27 35.40 7.65
N ALA A 195 8.20 35.29 8.44
CA ALA A 195 8.23 35.74 9.83
C ALA A 195 9.28 34.93 10.64
N PHE A 196 9.41 33.64 10.41
CA PHE A 196 10.43 32.79 11.04
C PHE A 196 11.84 33.18 10.61
N LEU A 197 12.10 33.44 9.31
CA LEU A 197 13.38 33.86 8.79
C LEU A 197 13.75 35.27 9.32
N VAL A 198 12.80 36.20 9.36
CA VAL A 198 13.01 37.55 9.93
C VAL A 198 13.30 37.46 11.43
N PHE A 199 12.59 36.61 12.16
CA PHE A 199 12.83 36.39 13.58
C PHE A 199 14.22 35.79 13.85
N PHE A 200 14.66 34.79 13.08
CA PHE A 200 16.01 34.22 13.20
C PHE A 200 17.11 35.22 12.78
N SER A 201 16.91 36.01 11.75
CA SER A 201 17.87 37.06 11.37
C SER A 201 17.96 38.18 12.40
N ALA A 202 16.81 38.59 12.97
CA ALA A 202 16.79 39.55 14.07
C ALA A 202 17.44 39.02 15.34
N PHE A 203 17.18 37.75 15.67
CA PHE A 203 17.82 37.09 16.81
C PHE A 203 19.32 36.91 16.60
N GLY A 204 19.77 36.54 15.39
CA GLY A 204 21.19 36.51 15.03
C GLY A 204 21.89 37.88 15.16
N LEU A 205 21.23 38.94 14.75
CA LEU A 205 21.72 40.31 14.91
C LEU A 205 21.77 40.74 16.39
N LEU A 206 20.79 40.33 17.19
CA LEU A 206 20.76 40.58 18.64
C LEU A 206 21.89 39.85 19.36
N VAL A 207 22.13 38.58 19.01
CA VAL A 207 23.26 37.81 19.56
C VAL A 207 24.61 38.43 19.13
N ALA A 208 24.74 38.84 17.87
CA ALA A 208 25.95 39.52 17.40
C ALA A 208 26.17 40.90 18.04
N TYR A 209 25.10 41.65 18.32
CA TYR A 209 25.17 42.90 19.07
C TYR A 209 25.56 42.69 20.51
N TYR A 210 25.00 41.68 21.18
CA TYR A 210 25.34 41.31 22.56
C TYR A 210 26.81 40.83 22.67
N SER A 211 27.25 40.04 21.69
CA SER A 211 28.65 39.58 21.61
C SER A 211 29.62 40.78 21.42
N LYS A 212 29.27 41.76 20.57
CA LYS A 212 30.08 42.99 20.39
C LYS A 212 30.08 43.85 21.62
N SER A 213 28.95 44.03 22.32
CA SER A 213 28.88 44.81 23.56
C SER A 213 29.67 44.18 24.70
N HIS A 214 29.71 42.87 24.81
CA HIS A 214 30.55 42.17 25.78
C HIS A 214 32.04 42.23 25.44
N LEU A 215 32.43 42.24 24.18
CA LEU A 215 33.82 42.43 23.75
C LEU A 215 34.33 43.86 24.00
N SER A 216 33.48 44.87 23.94
CA SER A 216 33.88 46.26 24.23
C SER A 216 34.07 46.55 25.71
N PHE A 217 33.52 45.71 26.61
CA PHE A 217 33.69 45.84 28.03
C PHE A 217 34.95 45.10 28.53
N SER A 218 35.47 44.10 27.81
CA SER A 218 36.64 43.28 28.19
C SER A 218 37.97 43.90 27.77
N THR A 219 38.01 44.96 26.98
CA THR A 219 39.29 45.59 26.56
C THR A 219 39.81 46.64 27.50
N LYS A 220 39.14 46.90 28.63
CA LYS A 220 39.63 47.85 29.62
C LYS A 220 40.39 47.23 30.78
N ASP A 221 40.32 45.95 30.99
CA ASP A 221 41.08 45.22 32.00
C ASP A 221 41.99 44.20 31.32
N GLY A 222 43.30 44.52 31.28
CA GLY A 222 44.36 43.79 30.58
C GLY A 222 44.65 42.41 31.20
N PHE A 223 43.72 41.45 31.04
CA PHE A 223 43.85 40.08 31.61
C PHE A 223 43.61 38.96 30.59
N PHE A 224 43.76 39.15 29.32
CA PHE A 224 43.56 38.07 28.31
C PHE A 224 44.74 37.92 27.34
N ASP A 225 45.96 37.89 27.86
CA ASP A 225 47.17 37.59 27.06
C ASP A 225 47.78 36.21 27.37
N ARG A 226 46.97 35.22 27.81
CA ARG A 226 47.49 33.85 28.06
C ARG A 226 46.48 32.75 27.77
N LEU A 227 45.89 32.68 26.61
CA LEU A 227 45.16 31.46 26.17
C LEU A 227 45.01 31.34 24.66
N CYS A 228 46.08 31.57 23.90
CA CYS A 228 46.17 31.15 22.50
C CYS A 228 47.57 30.62 22.20
N LEU A 229 47.94 29.51 22.84
CA LEU A 229 49.02 28.63 22.41
C LEU A 229 48.68 27.23 22.98
N GLY A 230 48.11 26.39 22.16
CA GLY A 230 47.93 24.98 22.51
C GLY A 230 46.77 24.32 21.81
N CYS A 231 47.06 23.65 20.70
CA CYS A 231 46.35 22.71 19.85
C CYS A 231 45.62 23.28 18.69
#